data_ea29f4c927658757df9d3f01699cbe9c
#
_entry.id   ea29f4c927658757df9d3f01699cbe9c
#
_cell.length_a   1.000
_cell.length_b   1.000
_cell.length_c   1.000
_cell.angle_alpha   90.00
_cell.angle_beta   90.00
_cell.angle_gamma   90.00
#
_symmetry.space_group_name_H-M   'P 1'
#
loop_
_entity.id
_entity.type
_entity.pdbx_description
1 polymer ?
#
loop_
_entity_poly.entity_id
_entity_poly.type
_entity_poly.pdbx_seq_one_letter_code
_entity_poly.pdbx_strand_id
1 'polypeptide(L)'
;MTARKDIEAITDRIRQRSRNSREIYLARIGEAAGRSPNRGVLSCGNLAHGFAACAPAEKTALAGDTVPNLGIITSYNDMLSAHQPFETFPQLIKQAAQEAGGIAQVAGGVPAMCDGVTQGQPGMELSLFSRDVIAMAAAIGLSHNMFDAAVYLGVCDKIVPGLLIAALTFGHLPAVFIPAGPMTTGIPNDEKARVRQLYAEGKVGRAELLDAESKSYHGPGTCTFYGTANSNQMLMEIMGLHMPGASFVNPGTPLRDALTREATKRALAITALGNAYTPVGRMIDERSIVNGVVGLHATGGSTNHTIHLIAMAAAAGIHLTWQDISDLSEATPLLARVYPNGLADVNHFHAAGGLGFLIRELLDAGLLHEDVRTIWGEGLRPYAVEAKLGPDGNVIRGAAPAVSGDEKVLTIFARPFQSTGGLVVLAGNLGHAIIKTSAVKPERRLIEAPAVVLDSQQALNDAFKAGELDRDFVAVIRFQGPKANGMPELHRLTTILGILQDRGHKVALVTDGRMSGASGKVPAAIHVTPEALEGGVIGKIRDGDIIRLDADNGTLEVLVPASELAIRKTPDIDLSGNEHGLGRELFAGFRQMVGRADHGASAFGTA
;
A
#
# COMPACT_ATOMS: atom_id res chain seq x y z
N MET A 1 13.02 8.79 -22.93
CA MET A 1 11.89 9.44 -23.65
C MET A 1 11.22 10.42 -22.70
N THR A 2 10.62 11.50 -23.22
CA THR A 2 9.80 12.41 -22.40
C THR A 2 8.45 11.73 -22.14
N ALA A 3 7.88 11.91 -20.96
CA ALA A 3 6.52 11.41 -20.65
C ALA A 3 5.48 12.05 -21.57
N ARG A 4 4.33 11.41 -21.73
CA ARG A 4 3.21 11.94 -22.53
C ARG A 4 2.72 13.26 -21.94
N LYS A 5 2.18 14.14 -22.77
CA LYS A 5 1.73 15.48 -22.37
C LYS A 5 0.69 15.48 -21.26
N ASP A 6 -0.20 14.48 -21.20
CA ASP A 6 -1.19 14.32 -20.15
C ASP A 6 -0.55 13.97 -18.81
N ILE A 7 0.42 13.04 -18.80
CA ILE A 7 1.19 12.68 -17.59
C ILE A 7 2.02 13.89 -17.10
N GLU A 8 2.70 14.59 -18.01
CA GLU A 8 3.47 15.80 -17.69
C GLU A 8 2.56 16.89 -17.08
N ALA A 9 1.39 17.14 -17.68
CA ALA A 9 0.46 18.16 -17.19
C ALA A 9 -0.04 17.87 -15.77
N ILE A 10 -0.32 16.61 -15.45
CA ILE A 10 -0.71 16.21 -14.09
C ILE A 10 0.46 16.37 -13.13
N THR A 11 1.66 15.95 -13.53
CA THR A 11 2.89 16.10 -12.73
C THR A 11 3.19 17.55 -12.43
N ASP A 12 3.07 18.44 -13.41
CA ASP A 12 3.28 19.87 -13.23
C ASP A 12 2.25 20.52 -12.31
N ARG A 13 0.98 20.08 -12.38
CA ARG A 13 -0.05 20.51 -11.46
C ARG A 13 0.28 20.12 -10.01
N ILE A 14 0.73 18.88 -9.78
CA ILE A 14 1.18 18.40 -8.47
C ILE A 14 2.38 19.23 -8.00
N ARG A 15 3.38 19.47 -8.85
CA ARG A 15 4.57 20.28 -8.56
C ARG A 15 4.21 21.71 -8.18
N GLN A 16 3.33 22.36 -8.94
CA GLN A 16 2.88 23.73 -8.65
C GLN A 16 2.19 23.83 -7.29
N ARG A 17 1.29 22.89 -6.97
CA ARG A 17 0.58 22.84 -5.71
C ARG A 17 1.50 22.55 -4.53
N SER A 18 2.54 21.76 -4.74
CA SER A 18 3.49 21.31 -3.71
C SER A 18 4.67 22.28 -3.49
N ARG A 19 4.85 23.30 -4.33
CA ARG A 19 6.06 24.13 -4.39
C ARG A 19 6.55 24.55 -3.01
N ASN A 20 5.71 25.21 -2.23
CA ASN A 20 6.12 25.77 -0.94
C ASN A 20 6.48 24.68 0.08
N SER A 21 5.63 23.69 0.27
CA SER A 21 5.87 22.57 1.21
C SER A 21 7.10 21.74 0.80
N ARG A 22 7.29 21.56 -0.52
CA ARG A 22 8.44 20.84 -1.05
C ARG A 22 9.75 21.62 -0.84
N GLU A 23 9.77 22.92 -1.04
CA GLU A 23 10.92 23.77 -0.77
C GLU A 23 11.31 23.74 0.72
N ILE A 24 10.35 23.86 1.63
CA ILE A 24 10.58 23.76 3.08
C ILE A 24 11.15 22.38 3.43
N TYR A 25 10.57 21.30 2.89
CA TYR A 25 11.06 19.93 3.10
C TYR A 25 12.50 19.76 2.62
N LEU A 26 12.82 20.21 1.39
CA LEU A 26 14.16 20.10 0.80
C LEU A 26 15.21 20.93 1.56
N ALA A 27 14.85 22.10 2.08
CA ALA A 27 15.72 22.90 2.93
C ALA A 27 16.06 22.15 4.22
N ARG A 28 15.05 21.61 4.90
CA ARG A 28 15.23 20.84 6.14
C ARG A 28 16.14 19.63 5.99
N ILE A 29 15.95 18.84 4.94
CA ILE A 29 16.82 17.67 4.70
C ILE A 29 18.22 18.10 4.23
N GLY A 30 18.34 19.24 3.56
CA GLY A 30 19.63 19.83 3.14
C GLY A 30 20.50 20.23 4.35
N GLU A 31 19.90 20.82 5.38
CA GLU A 31 20.58 21.16 6.63
C GLU A 31 21.09 19.91 7.36
N ALA A 32 20.30 18.84 7.37
CA ALA A 32 20.68 17.57 7.98
C ALA A 32 21.80 16.85 7.22
N ALA A 33 21.83 16.96 5.89
CA ALA A 33 22.80 16.29 5.02
C ALA A 33 24.26 16.77 5.20
N GLY A 34 24.47 17.98 5.72
CA GLY A 34 25.82 18.55 5.93
C GLY A 34 26.65 17.91 7.04
N ARG A 35 26.14 16.86 7.70
CA ARG A 35 26.74 16.24 8.88
C ARG A 35 27.08 14.77 8.64
N SER A 36 28.05 14.48 7.78
CA SER A 36 28.45 13.09 7.50
C SER A 36 29.87 12.81 8.00
N PRO A 37 30.11 11.65 8.68
CA PRO A 37 29.10 10.69 9.12
C PRO A 37 28.18 11.27 10.19
N ASN A 38 26.90 10.85 10.20
CA ASN A 38 25.93 11.40 11.17
C ASN A 38 26.37 11.21 12.63
N ARG A 39 26.99 10.08 12.95
CA ARG A 39 27.54 9.80 14.29
C ARG A 39 28.69 10.73 14.70
N GLY A 40 29.31 11.43 13.77
CA GLY A 40 30.40 12.38 14.05
C GLY A 40 30.00 13.57 14.94
N VAL A 41 28.70 13.85 15.07
CA VAL A 41 28.19 14.90 15.98
C VAL A 41 27.99 14.40 17.41
N LEU A 42 28.08 13.09 17.66
CA LEU A 42 27.88 12.51 18.98
C LEU A 42 29.06 12.77 19.88
N SER A 43 28.81 13.05 21.18
CA SER A 43 29.86 13.10 22.17
C SER A 43 30.52 11.73 22.33
N CYS A 44 31.76 11.69 22.89
CA CYS A 44 32.47 10.43 23.13
C CYS A 44 31.66 9.44 23.95
N GLY A 45 30.92 9.91 24.96
CA GLY A 45 30.07 9.07 25.80
C GLY A 45 28.88 8.51 24.99
N ASN A 46 28.19 9.36 24.20
CA ASN A 46 27.09 8.94 23.35
C ASN A 46 27.53 7.91 22.30
N LEU A 47 28.64 8.17 21.64
CA LEU A 47 29.20 7.28 20.63
C LEU A 47 29.61 5.93 21.23
N ALA A 48 30.26 5.93 22.42
CA ALA A 48 30.64 4.71 23.13
C ALA A 48 29.41 3.83 23.47
N HIS A 49 28.31 4.44 23.90
CA HIS A 49 27.05 3.71 24.12
C HIS A 49 26.51 3.12 22.82
N GLY A 50 26.59 3.83 21.70
CA GLY A 50 26.08 3.41 20.39
C GLY A 50 26.77 2.16 19.82
N PHE A 51 28.02 1.89 20.21
CA PHE A 51 28.76 0.70 19.78
C PHE A 51 29.17 -0.26 20.91
N ALA A 52 28.78 -0.01 22.16
CA ALA A 52 29.22 -0.80 23.32
C ALA A 52 28.99 -2.31 23.14
N ALA A 53 27.89 -2.71 22.53
CA ALA A 53 27.52 -4.10 22.27
C ALA A 53 28.16 -4.72 21.00
N CYS A 54 28.88 -3.94 20.21
CA CYS A 54 29.51 -4.42 18.98
C CYS A 54 30.77 -5.28 19.24
N ALA A 55 31.15 -6.08 18.26
CA ALA A 55 32.42 -6.80 18.27
C ALA A 55 33.63 -5.82 18.24
N PRO A 56 34.83 -6.21 18.74
CA PRO A 56 35.98 -5.31 18.84
C PRO A 56 36.35 -4.61 17.54
N ALA A 57 36.32 -5.31 16.40
CA ALA A 57 36.62 -4.73 15.10
C ALA A 57 35.59 -3.68 14.68
N GLU A 58 34.31 -3.94 14.93
CA GLU A 58 33.21 -3.00 14.65
C GLU A 58 33.30 -1.75 15.55
N LYS A 59 33.66 -1.90 16.83
CA LYS A 59 33.93 -0.76 17.74
C LYS A 59 35.01 0.16 17.20
N THR A 60 36.13 -0.43 16.73
CA THR A 60 37.23 0.34 16.15
C THR A 60 36.78 1.09 14.89
N ALA A 61 36.02 0.46 14.02
CA ALA A 61 35.50 1.07 12.83
C ALA A 61 34.49 2.19 13.10
N LEU A 62 33.56 1.97 14.06
CA LEU A 62 32.55 2.96 14.43
C LEU A 62 33.11 4.15 15.25
N ALA A 63 34.24 3.97 15.94
CA ALA A 63 34.95 5.05 16.60
C ALA A 63 35.56 6.04 15.59
N GLY A 64 35.82 5.61 14.35
CA GLY A 64 36.28 6.44 13.24
C GLY A 64 35.12 7.05 12.44
N ASP A 65 35.48 7.80 11.40
CA ASP A 65 34.57 8.60 10.58
C ASP A 65 34.52 8.17 9.09
N THR A 66 35.21 7.09 8.74
CA THR A 66 35.36 6.64 7.34
C THR A 66 34.51 5.42 6.97
N VAL A 67 34.08 4.62 7.95
CA VAL A 67 33.31 3.38 7.72
C VAL A 67 31.82 3.69 7.80
N PRO A 68 31.01 3.44 6.74
CA PRO A 68 29.59 3.67 6.79
C PRO A 68 28.88 2.65 7.70
N ASN A 69 27.86 3.12 8.43
CA ASN A 69 27.02 2.32 9.31
C ASN A 69 25.57 2.31 8.81
N LEU A 70 25.03 1.13 8.51
CA LEU A 70 23.63 0.94 8.09
C LEU A 70 22.72 0.69 9.30
N GLY A 71 21.61 1.42 9.37
CA GLY A 71 20.51 1.11 10.28
C GLY A 71 19.57 0.08 9.65
N ILE A 72 19.33 -1.05 10.31
CA ILE A 72 18.33 -2.04 9.90
C ILE A 72 17.04 -1.76 10.68
N ILE A 73 15.98 -1.39 9.97
CA ILE A 73 14.62 -1.31 10.52
C ILE A 73 13.86 -2.55 10.05
N THR A 74 13.43 -3.40 10.97
CA THR A 74 12.79 -4.67 10.62
C THR A 74 11.37 -4.79 11.16
N SER A 75 10.47 -5.34 10.36
CA SER A 75 9.11 -5.71 10.76
C SER A 75 8.96 -7.22 11.00
N TYR A 76 10.04 -7.90 11.37
CA TYR A 76 10.01 -9.33 11.70
C TYR A 76 8.90 -9.68 12.69
N ASN A 77 8.22 -10.79 12.43
CA ASN A 77 7.16 -11.31 13.28
C ASN A 77 6.92 -12.80 12.98
N ASP A 78 6.97 -13.66 13.99
CA ASP A 78 6.78 -15.11 13.86
C ASP A 78 5.38 -15.52 13.44
N MET A 79 4.37 -14.80 13.94
CA MET A 79 2.96 -15.13 13.72
C MET A 79 2.50 -14.80 12.31
N LEU A 80 3.11 -13.78 11.67
CA LEU A 80 2.66 -13.24 10.41
C LEU A 80 3.48 -13.79 9.25
N SER A 81 2.87 -14.63 8.41
CA SER A 81 3.53 -15.30 7.28
C SER A 81 4.34 -14.36 6.39
N ALA A 82 3.85 -13.14 6.15
CA ALA A 82 4.53 -12.14 5.33
C ALA A 82 5.84 -11.64 5.96
N HIS A 83 5.95 -11.63 7.28
CA HIS A 83 7.02 -11.00 8.04
C HIS A 83 8.00 -12.03 8.63
N GLN A 84 7.58 -13.27 8.77
CA GLN A 84 8.42 -14.35 9.31
C GLN A 84 9.75 -14.51 8.52
N PRO A 85 9.82 -14.40 7.18
CA PRO A 85 11.09 -14.52 6.48
C PRO A 85 12.16 -13.52 6.90
N PHE A 86 11.81 -12.39 7.50
CA PHE A 86 12.77 -11.39 7.97
C PHE A 86 13.61 -11.84 9.17
N GLU A 87 13.33 -13.00 9.76
CA GLU A 87 14.12 -13.56 10.87
C GLU A 87 15.62 -13.60 10.55
N THR A 88 15.99 -14.08 9.36
CA THR A 88 17.38 -14.31 8.96
C THR A 88 18.03 -13.12 8.27
N PHE A 89 17.25 -12.15 7.76
CA PHE A 89 17.75 -11.03 6.95
C PHE A 89 18.75 -10.14 7.69
N PRO A 90 18.55 -9.76 8.98
CA PRO A 90 19.52 -8.92 9.68
C PRO A 90 20.92 -9.53 9.74
N GLN A 91 21.04 -10.86 9.91
CA GLN A 91 22.34 -11.51 9.94
C GLN A 91 22.98 -11.51 8.54
N LEU A 92 22.20 -11.78 7.49
CA LEU A 92 22.66 -11.73 6.11
C LEU A 92 23.14 -10.33 5.72
N ILE A 93 22.41 -9.27 6.13
CA ILE A 93 22.76 -7.86 5.90
C ILE A 93 24.07 -7.50 6.63
N LYS A 94 24.20 -7.88 7.90
CA LYS A 94 25.45 -7.64 8.65
C LYS A 94 26.67 -8.26 7.99
N GLN A 95 26.53 -9.51 7.55
CA GLN A 95 27.61 -10.21 6.85
C GLN A 95 27.94 -9.50 5.52
N ALA A 96 26.93 -9.17 4.71
CA ALA A 96 27.14 -8.48 3.44
C ALA A 96 27.74 -7.07 3.61
N ALA A 97 27.38 -6.38 4.70
CA ALA A 97 27.96 -5.08 5.03
C ALA A 97 29.45 -5.20 5.38
N GLN A 98 29.84 -6.18 6.20
CA GLN A 98 31.23 -6.45 6.55
C GLN A 98 32.06 -6.82 5.32
N GLU A 99 31.54 -7.69 4.44
CA GLU A 99 32.19 -8.05 3.17
C GLU A 99 32.43 -6.84 2.26
N ALA A 100 31.57 -5.82 2.35
CA ALA A 100 31.68 -4.58 1.58
C ALA A 100 32.41 -3.45 2.32
N GLY A 101 33.02 -3.72 3.48
CA GLY A 101 33.78 -2.73 4.26
C GLY A 101 32.94 -1.76 5.07
N GLY A 102 31.68 -2.06 5.31
CA GLY A 102 30.75 -1.32 6.15
C GLY A 102 30.31 -2.06 7.39
N ILE A 103 29.43 -1.47 8.15
CA ILE A 103 28.79 -2.06 9.34
C ILE A 103 27.27 -1.93 9.20
N ALA A 104 26.53 -2.84 9.83
CA ALA A 104 25.09 -2.76 9.94
C ALA A 104 24.64 -3.14 11.36
N GLN A 105 23.78 -2.32 11.93
CA GLN A 105 23.18 -2.55 13.26
C GLN A 105 21.65 -2.58 13.14
N VAL A 106 20.99 -3.48 13.86
CA VAL A 106 19.53 -3.39 13.99
C VAL A 106 19.22 -2.15 14.82
N ALA A 107 18.66 -1.15 14.16
CA ALA A 107 18.29 0.13 14.77
C ALA A 107 16.98 0.01 15.54
N GLY A 108 16.09 -0.87 15.10
CA GLY A 108 14.83 -1.13 15.79
C GLY A 108 13.94 -2.14 15.04
N GLY A 109 13.03 -2.75 15.80
CA GLY A 109 11.87 -3.46 15.29
C GLY A 109 10.66 -2.54 15.24
N VAL A 110 9.85 -2.67 14.21
CA VAL A 110 8.54 -2.02 14.13
C VAL A 110 7.44 -3.07 14.27
N PRO A 111 6.27 -2.71 14.84
CA PRO A 111 5.16 -3.65 14.88
C PRO A 111 4.69 -3.98 13.47
N ALA A 112 4.10 -5.15 13.31
CA ALA A 112 3.40 -5.52 12.09
C ALA A 112 1.99 -5.99 12.44
N MET A 113 1.00 -5.56 11.66
CA MET A 113 -0.38 -6.02 11.77
C MET A 113 -0.83 -6.60 10.43
N CYS A 114 -1.31 -7.83 10.45
CA CYS A 114 -1.86 -8.50 9.27
C CYS A 114 -3.38 -8.42 9.31
N ASP A 115 -3.96 -7.73 8.34
CA ASP A 115 -5.41 -7.63 8.19
C ASP A 115 -6.07 -9.00 8.00
N GLY A 116 -5.36 -9.96 7.39
CA GLY A 116 -5.85 -11.34 7.28
C GLY A 116 -6.10 -12.02 8.62
N VAL A 117 -5.31 -11.74 9.65
CA VAL A 117 -5.48 -12.28 11.00
C VAL A 117 -6.58 -11.52 11.77
N THR A 118 -6.65 -10.20 11.59
CA THR A 118 -7.55 -9.33 12.38
C THR A 118 -8.90 -9.08 11.72
N GLN A 119 -9.13 -9.57 10.49
CA GLN A 119 -10.40 -9.39 9.78
C GLN A 119 -11.63 -9.81 10.61
N GLY A 120 -12.56 -8.87 10.76
CA GLY A 120 -13.80 -9.10 11.50
C GLY A 120 -13.62 -9.23 13.02
N GLN A 121 -12.42 -8.88 13.54
CA GLN A 121 -12.14 -8.79 14.97
C GLN A 121 -12.03 -7.31 15.39
N PRO A 122 -12.31 -6.97 16.66
CA PRO A 122 -12.19 -5.58 17.14
C PRO A 122 -10.79 -5.00 16.98
N GLY A 123 -9.73 -5.82 17.05
CA GLY A 123 -8.35 -5.38 16.83
C GLY A 123 -8.09 -4.83 15.42
N MET A 124 -8.96 -5.10 14.45
CA MET A 124 -8.87 -4.53 13.11
C MET A 124 -8.97 -2.99 13.09
N GLU A 125 -9.61 -2.39 14.10
CA GLU A 125 -9.73 -0.94 14.25
C GLU A 125 -8.38 -0.24 14.47
N LEU A 126 -7.35 -0.97 14.86
CA LEU A 126 -5.98 -0.46 15.01
C LEU A 126 -5.17 -0.50 13.71
N SER A 127 -5.66 -1.19 12.69
CA SER A 127 -4.89 -1.51 11.51
C SER A 127 -4.42 -0.27 10.73
N LEU A 128 -5.30 0.71 10.47
CA LEU A 128 -4.90 1.94 9.78
C LEU A 128 -3.89 2.74 10.62
N PHE A 129 -4.13 2.88 11.91
CA PHE A 129 -3.25 3.60 12.82
C PHE A 129 -1.88 2.96 12.98
N SER A 130 -1.77 1.63 12.79
CA SER A 130 -0.49 0.93 12.85
C SER A 130 0.53 1.49 11.84
N ARG A 131 0.09 2.04 10.70
CA ARG A 131 0.96 2.75 9.73
C ARG A 131 1.72 3.89 10.40
N ASP A 132 1.03 4.72 11.14
CA ASP A 132 1.59 5.90 11.77
C ASP A 132 2.45 5.50 13.00
N VAL A 133 2.06 4.47 13.74
CA VAL A 133 2.88 3.86 14.82
C VAL A 133 4.18 3.30 14.25
N ILE A 134 4.15 2.61 13.11
CA ILE A 134 5.33 2.08 12.42
C ILE A 134 6.28 3.21 12.04
N ALA A 135 5.75 4.31 11.50
CA ALA A 135 6.55 5.48 11.17
C ALA A 135 7.24 6.08 12.43
N MET A 136 6.51 6.22 13.53
CA MET A 136 7.07 6.70 14.80
C MET A 136 8.10 5.73 15.39
N ALA A 137 7.84 4.42 15.36
CA ALA A 137 8.77 3.42 15.86
C ALA A 137 10.10 3.42 15.09
N ALA A 138 10.04 3.49 13.76
CA ALA A 138 11.21 3.63 12.90
C ALA A 138 11.97 4.94 13.17
N ALA A 139 11.24 6.04 13.38
CA ALA A 139 11.82 7.34 13.72
C ALA A 139 12.59 7.30 15.04
N ILE A 140 12.07 6.61 16.07
CA ILE A 140 12.78 6.42 17.35
C ILE A 140 14.12 5.72 17.11
N GLY A 141 14.15 4.64 16.33
CA GLY A 141 15.39 3.93 15.99
C GLY A 141 16.41 4.83 15.29
N LEU A 142 15.99 5.57 14.27
CA LEU A 142 16.84 6.44 13.46
C LEU A 142 17.29 7.70 14.22
N SER A 143 16.52 8.18 15.18
CA SER A 143 16.84 9.39 15.97
C SER A 143 18.11 9.28 16.82
N HIS A 144 18.65 8.07 17.00
CA HIS A 144 19.96 7.86 17.66
C HIS A 144 21.14 8.44 16.86
N ASN A 145 20.92 8.81 15.62
CA ASN A 145 21.89 9.49 14.74
C ASN A 145 23.21 8.72 14.51
N MET A 146 23.14 7.39 14.60
CA MET A 146 24.28 6.48 14.43
C MET A 146 24.51 6.04 12.97
N PHE A 147 23.56 6.31 12.06
CA PHE A 147 23.46 5.65 10.75
C PHE A 147 23.71 6.61 9.60
N ASP A 148 24.38 6.12 8.56
CA ASP A 148 24.69 6.84 7.32
C ASP A 148 23.71 6.49 6.19
N ALA A 149 22.97 5.41 6.32
CA ALA A 149 21.82 5.00 5.51
C ALA A 149 20.95 4.03 6.31
N ALA A 150 19.73 3.77 5.84
CA ALA A 150 18.86 2.77 6.43
C ALA A 150 18.37 1.74 5.41
N VAL A 151 18.31 0.48 5.81
CA VAL A 151 17.63 -0.59 5.09
C VAL A 151 16.33 -0.94 5.82
N TYR A 152 15.24 -1.04 5.06
CA TYR A 152 13.91 -1.24 5.58
C TYR A 152 13.38 -2.62 5.17
N LEU A 153 13.20 -3.48 6.15
CA LEU A 153 12.66 -4.83 5.98
C LEU A 153 11.15 -4.76 6.23
N GLY A 154 10.40 -4.54 5.18
CA GLY A 154 8.96 -4.36 5.27
C GLY A 154 8.22 -4.87 4.04
N VAL A 155 7.09 -5.50 4.30
CA VAL A 155 6.09 -5.94 3.33
C VAL A 155 4.71 -5.62 3.89
N CYS A 156 3.65 -5.98 3.17
CA CYS A 156 2.28 -5.87 3.65
C CYS A 156 1.70 -4.44 3.67
N ASP A 157 0.47 -4.33 4.16
CA ASP A 157 -0.46 -3.22 3.93
C ASP A 157 0.02 -1.86 4.47
N LYS A 158 0.20 -1.78 5.79
CA LYS A 158 0.53 -0.53 6.51
C LYS A 158 2.01 -0.38 6.77
N ILE A 159 2.74 -1.50 6.72
CA ILE A 159 4.16 -1.55 7.10
C ILE A 159 5.00 -0.75 6.09
N VAL A 160 4.86 -1.04 4.80
CA VAL A 160 5.60 -0.33 3.75
C VAL A 160 5.30 1.18 3.75
N PRO A 161 4.04 1.62 3.76
CA PRO A 161 3.73 3.05 3.87
C PRO A 161 4.28 3.70 5.14
N GLY A 162 4.17 3.05 6.29
CA GLY A 162 4.72 3.56 7.56
C GLY A 162 6.24 3.72 7.51
N LEU A 163 6.93 2.71 6.98
CA LEU A 163 8.40 2.75 6.80
C LEU A 163 8.82 3.83 5.79
N LEU A 164 8.07 4.04 4.70
CA LEU A 164 8.39 5.10 3.74
C LEU A 164 8.14 6.48 4.31
N ILE A 165 7.09 6.69 5.11
CA ILE A 165 6.86 7.95 5.84
C ILE A 165 8.05 8.24 6.77
N ALA A 166 8.54 7.24 7.53
CA ALA A 166 9.72 7.39 8.35
C ALA A 166 10.98 7.71 7.52
N ALA A 167 11.21 6.98 6.43
CA ALA A 167 12.36 7.22 5.55
C ALA A 167 12.36 8.65 5.01
N LEU A 168 11.20 9.15 4.56
CA LEU A 168 11.06 10.51 4.05
C LEU A 168 11.20 11.57 5.14
N THR A 169 10.82 11.27 6.38
CA THR A 169 11.07 12.15 7.54
C THR A 169 12.57 12.32 7.78
N PHE A 170 13.36 11.25 7.60
CA PHE A 170 14.83 11.27 7.59
C PHE A 170 15.40 11.38 6.16
N GLY A 171 14.79 12.22 5.35
CA GLY A 171 15.04 12.31 3.91
C GLY A 171 16.46 12.61 3.49
N HIS A 172 17.36 13.03 4.40
CA HIS A 172 18.81 13.17 4.17
C HIS A 172 19.54 11.82 4.15
N LEU A 173 18.96 10.75 4.72
CA LEU A 173 19.54 9.41 4.65
C LEU A 173 19.13 8.71 3.35
N PRO A 174 20.03 7.97 2.72
CA PRO A 174 19.64 6.95 1.75
C PRO A 174 18.75 5.89 2.37
N ALA A 175 17.77 5.43 1.62
CA ALA A 175 16.84 4.39 2.05
C ALA A 175 16.75 3.29 0.98
N VAL A 176 16.96 2.04 1.38
CA VAL A 176 16.80 0.86 0.54
C VAL A 176 15.76 -0.05 1.17
N PHE A 177 14.70 -0.36 0.42
CA PHE A 177 13.69 -1.31 0.86
C PHE A 177 14.03 -2.71 0.37
N ILE A 178 13.93 -3.70 1.25
CA ILE A 178 14.26 -5.10 0.94
C ILE A 178 13.02 -5.95 1.23
N PRO A 179 12.33 -6.43 0.19
CA PRO A 179 11.12 -7.22 0.36
C PRO A 179 11.43 -8.67 0.76
N ALA A 180 10.53 -9.30 1.53
CA ALA A 180 10.57 -10.73 1.77
C ALA A 180 10.13 -11.53 0.53
N GLY A 181 9.17 -11.01 -0.21
CA GLY A 181 8.55 -11.65 -1.36
C GLY A 181 7.24 -12.38 -1.04
N PRO A 182 6.50 -12.80 -2.08
CA PRO A 182 5.26 -13.56 -1.91
C PRO A 182 5.54 -15.02 -1.53
N MET A 183 4.58 -15.66 -0.83
CA MET A 183 4.61 -17.13 -0.72
C MET A 183 4.40 -17.77 -2.10
N THR A 184 4.67 -19.06 -2.23
CA THR A 184 4.39 -19.80 -3.46
C THR A 184 2.88 -19.93 -3.68
N THR A 185 2.48 -20.27 -4.92
CA THR A 185 1.06 -20.42 -5.28
C THR A 185 0.44 -21.60 -4.52
N GLY A 186 -0.72 -21.35 -3.89
CA GLY A 186 -1.56 -22.36 -3.24
C GLY A 186 -2.68 -22.86 -4.15
N ILE A 187 -3.86 -23.15 -3.58
CA ILE A 187 -5.04 -23.53 -4.37
C ILE A 187 -5.51 -22.34 -5.24
N PRO A 188 -6.18 -22.61 -6.38
CA PRO A 188 -6.72 -21.58 -7.26
C PRO A 188 -7.66 -20.61 -6.54
N ASN A 189 -7.61 -19.33 -6.91
CA ASN A 189 -8.41 -18.28 -6.28
C ASN A 189 -9.92 -18.46 -6.44
N ASP A 190 -10.38 -19.02 -7.56
CA ASP A 190 -11.78 -19.36 -7.79
C ASP A 190 -12.26 -20.51 -6.90
N GLU A 191 -11.43 -21.52 -6.65
CA GLU A 191 -11.75 -22.60 -5.70
C GLU A 191 -11.90 -22.07 -4.28
N LYS A 192 -10.96 -21.24 -3.82
CA LYS A 192 -11.05 -20.58 -2.52
C LYS A 192 -12.32 -19.73 -2.41
N ALA A 193 -12.62 -18.92 -3.42
CA ALA A 193 -13.82 -18.09 -3.44
C ALA A 193 -15.09 -18.93 -3.38
N ARG A 194 -15.13 -20.06 -4.11
CA ARG A 194 -16.25 -21.01 -4.10
C ARG A 194 -16.49 -21.61 -2.71
N VAL A 195 -15.43 -22.05 -2.02
CA VAL A 195 -15.57 -22.62 -0.67
C VAL A 195 -16.09 -21.57 0.33
N ARG A 196 -15.59 -20.32 0.26
CA ARG A 196 -16.10 -19.20 1.08
C ARG A 196 -17.58 -18.94 0.84
N GLN A 197 -18.02 -18.98 -0.41
CA GLN A 197 -19.44 -18.80 -0.77
C GLN A 197 -20.30 -19.94 -0.23
N LEU A 198 -19.88 -21.19 -0.41
CA LEU A 198 -20.59 -22.37 0.13
C LEU A 198 -20.70 -22.32 1.66
N TYR A 199 -19.65 -21.85 2.35
CA TYR A 199 -19.68 -21.65 3.79
C TYR A 199 -20.68 -20.56 4.21
N ALA A 200 -20.69 -19.42 3.52
CA ALA A 200 -21.64 -18.33 3.78
C ALA A 200 -23.10 -18.77 3.56
N GLU A 201 -23.33 -19.68 2.63
CA GLU A 201 -24.64 -20.29 2.36
C GLU A 201 -25.00 -21.47 3.30
N GLY A 202 -24.08 -21.83 4.22
CA GLY A 202 -24.28 -22.96 5.16
C GLY A 202 -24.20 -24.35 4.52
N LYS A 203 -23.63 -24.46 3.31
CA LYS A 203 -23.52 -25.72 2.55
C LYS A 203 -22.28 -26.54 2.90
N VAL A 204 -21.25 -25.90 3.49
CA VAL A 204 -20.03 -26.54 4.02
C VAL A 204 -19.77 -26.07 5.43
N GLY A 205 -19.03 -26.87 6.22
CA GLY A 205 -18.70 -26.56 7.60
C GLY A 205 -17.40 -25.77 7.76
N ARG A 206 -17.06 -25.45 9.03
CA ARG A 206 -15.83 -24.74 9.36
C ARG A 206 -14.56 -25.53 8.99
N ALA A 207 -14.60 -26.86 9.05
CA ALA A 207 -13.44 -27.70 8.77
C ALA A 207 -13.02 -27.58 7.29
N GLU A 208 -13.98 -27.65 6.38
CA GLU A 208 -13.74 -27.51 4.94
C GLU A 208 -13.26 -26.11 4.58
N LEU A 209 -13.82 -25.06 5.22
CA LEU A 209 -13.36 -23.70 5.03
C LEU A 209 -11.91 -23.54 5.50
N LEU A 210 -11.58 -24.05 6.71
CA LEU A 210 -10.23 -23.96 7.27
C LEU A 210 -9.21 -24.72 6.40
N ASP A 211 -9.58 -25.88 5.86
CA ASP A 211 -8.72 -26.64 4.97
C ASP A 211 -8.39 -25.87 3.68
N ALA A 212 -9.41 -25.27 3.05
CA ALA A 212 -9.21 -24.44 1.85
C ALA A 212 -8.36 -23.18 2.14
N GLU A 213 -8.62 -22.50 3.27
CA GLU A 213 -7.83 -21.34 3.68
C GLU A 213 -6.38 -21.73 3.97
N SER A 214 -6.13 -22.85 4.66
CA SER A 214 -4.80 -23.35 4.97
C SER A 214 -4.00 -23.74 3.72
N LYS A 215 -4.65 -24.25 2.69
CA LYS A 215 -4.04 -24.53 1.38
C LYS A 215 -3.77 -23.28 0.56
N SER A 216 -4.46 -22.17 0.86
CA SER A 216 -4.21 -20.87 0.23
C SER A 216 -3.10 -20.09 0.92
N TYR A 217 -2.99 -20.19 2.24
CA TYR A 217 -2.00 -19.51 3.09
C TYR A 217 -1.11 -20.54 3.76
N HIS A 218 -0.24 -21.18 2.97
CA HIS A 218 0.42 -22.43 3.33
C HIS A 218 1.91 -22.30 3.68
N GLY A 219 2.50 -21.10 3.57
CA GLY A 219 3.93 -20.90 3.79
C GLY A 219 4.32 -19.47 4.13
N PRO A 220 5.62 -19.24 4.38
CA PRO A 220 6.15 -17.90 4.61
C PRO A 220 6.11 -17.05 3.33
N GLY A 221 5.91 -15.75 3.49
CA GLY A 221 5.77 -14.78 2.41
C GLY A 221 4.44 -14.03 2.42
N THR A 222 4.30 -12.99 1.60
CA THR A 222 3.03 -12.27 1.45
C THR A 222 1.97 -13.15 0.80
N CYS A 223 0.69 -12.83 1.07
CA CYS A 223 -0.43 -13.45 0.34
C CYS A 223 -0.24 -13.29 -1.18
N THR A 224 -0.69 -14.26 -1.97
CA THR A 224 -0.43 -14.28 -3.42
C THR A 224 -1.42 -13.47 -4.24
N PHE A 225 -2.57 -13.06 -3.69
CA PHE A 225 -3.49 -12.16 -4.39
C PHE A 225 -2.94 -10.73 -4.48
N TYR A 226 -3.40 -9.96 -5.47
CA TYR A 226 -2.90 -8.61 -5.72
C TYR A 226 -3.69 -7.56 -4.94
N GLY A 227 -3.59 -7.64 -3.60
CA GLY A 227 -4.07 -6.64 -2.66
C GLY A 227 -2.99 -5.60 -2.33
N THR A 228 -3.17 -4.88 -1.21
CA THR A 228 -2.27 -3.79 -0.81
C THR A 228 -0.85 -4.29 -0.55
N ALA A 229 -0.68 -5.50 -0.02
CA ALA A 229 0.63 -6.08 0.24
C ALA A 229 1.51 -6.14 -1.01
N ASN A 230 1.01 -6.73 -2.10
CA ASN A 230 1.77 -6.88 -3.33
C ASN A 230 1.82 -5.60 -4.18
N SER A 231 0.77 -4.78 -4.16
CA SER A 231 0.84 -3.48 -4.84
C SER A 231 1.79 -2.49 -4.15
N ASN A 232 2.02 -2.61 -2.83
CA ASN A 232 3.13 -1.91 -2.17
C ASN A 232 4.50 -2.32 -2.73
N GLN A 233 4.73 -3.61 -2.97
CA GLN A 233 6.01 -4.07 -3.53
C GLN A 233 6.22 -3.52 -4.95
N MET A 234 5.17 -3.53 -5.77
CA MET A 234 5.19 -2.89 -7.09
C MET A 234 5.53 -1.40 -6.98
N LEU A 235 4.90 -0.66 -6.06
CA LEU A 235 5.18 0.76 -5.84
C LEU A 235 6.64 1.00 -5.49
N MET A 236 7.20 0.23 -4.54
CA MET A 236 8.58 0.40 -4.11
C MET A 236 9.56 0.16 -5.26
N GLU A 237 9.30 -0.78 -6.16
CA GLU A 237 10.17 -1.03 -7.31
C GLU A 237 10.02 0.04 -8.40
N ILE A 238 8.81 0.41 -8.78
CA ILE A 238 8.57 1.47 -9.80
C ILE A 238 9.03 2.85 -9.31
N MET A 239 8.94 3.12 -8.00
CA MET A 239 9.47 4.35 -7.40
C MET A 239 10.99 4.31 -7.17
N GLY A 240 11.65 3.21 -7.52
CA GLY A 240 13.10 3.07 -7.45
C GLY A 240 13.68 2.81 -6.06
N LEU A 241 12.90 2.29 -5.12
CA LEU A 241 13.28 2.00 -3.73
C LEU A 241 13.69 0.54 -3.50
N HIS A 242 13.30 -0.39 -4.38
CA HIS A 242 13.79 -1.77 -4.44
C HIS A 242 14.94 -1.91 -5.43
N MET A 243 15.70 -2.98 -5.30
CA MET A 243 16.61 -3.42 -6.36
C MET A 243 15.80 -3.87 -7.58
N PRO A 244 16.25 -3.61 -8.82
CA PRO A 244 15.55 -4.03 -10.03
C PRO A 244 15.28 -5.54 -10.06
N GLY A 245 14.02 -5.93 -10.23
CA GLY A 245 13.56 -7.33 -10.29
C GLY A 245 13.38 -7.99 -8.92
N ALA A 246 13.39 -7.25 -7.81
CA ALA A 246 13.39 -7.84 -6.47
C ALA A 246 11.99 -8.13 -5.92
N SER A 247 10.93 -7.42 -6.33
CA SER A 247 9.66 -7.38 -5.61
C SER A 247 8.98 -8.73 -5.42
N PHE A 248 8.97 -9.59 -6.44
CA PHE A 248 8.17 -10.82 -6.45
C PHE A 248 8.99 -12.13 -6.44
N VAL A 249 10.26 -12.06 -6.05
CA VAL A 249 11.07 -13.25 -5.78
C VAL A 249 10.65 -13.85 -4.44
N ASN A 250 10.32 -15.15 -4.42
CA ASN A 250 9.86 -15.84 -3.22
C ASN A 250 10.92 -15.85 -2.11
N PRO A 251 10.52 -15.85 -0.83
CA PRO A 251 11.44 -16.00 0.30
C PRO A 251 12.08 -17.38 0.33
N GLY A 252 13.23 -17.49 1.02
CA GLY A 252 13.96 -18.74 1.20
C GLY A 252 14.63 -19.27 -0.07
N THR A 253 14.72 -18.46 -1.13
CA THR A 253 15.42 -18.84 -2.37
C THR A 253 16.83 -18.24 -2.40
N PRO A 254 17.83 -18.90 -3.03
CA PRO A 254 19.17 -18.34 -3.18
C PRO A 254 19.19 -16.99 -3.91
N LEU A 255 18.27 -16.76 -4.86
CA LEU A 255 18.13 -15.47 -5.53
C LEU A 255 17.67 -14.38 -4.56
N ARG A 256 16.74 -14.67 -3.63
CA ARG A 256 16.32 -13.71 -2.61
C ARG A 256 17.49 -13.29 -1.72
N ASP A 257 18.31 -14.23 -1.30
CA ASP A 257 19.49 -13.96 -0.48
C ASP A 257 20.52 -13.12 -1.25
N ALA A 258 20.77 -13.46 -2.52
CA ALA A 258 21.67 -12.70 -3.40
C ALA A 258 21.18 -11.23 -3.59
N LEU A 259 19.88 -11.01 -3.82
CA LEU A 259 19.27 -9.69 -3.92
C LEU A 259 19.38 -8.90 -2.61
N THR A 260 19.26 -9.55 -1.47
CA THR A 260 19.41 -8.94 -0.14
C THR A 260 20.86 -8.49 0.10
N ARG A 261 21.85 -9.33 -0.27
CA ARG A 261 23.28 -8.97 -0.22
C ARG A 261 23.60 -7.78 -1.15
N GLU A 262 23.09 -7.82 -2.38
CA GLU A 262 23.29 -6.75 -3.35
C GLU A 262 22.67 -5.43 -2.87
N ALA A 263 21.44 -5.44 -2.34
CA ALA A 263 20.77 -4.30 -1.76
C ALA A 263 21.58 -3.68 -0.60
N THR A 264 22.18 -4.52 0.24
CA THR A 264 23.06 -4.08 1.33
C THR A 264 24.30 -3.38 0.81
N LYS A 265 25.00 -3.96 -0.18
CA LYS A 265 26.16 -3.36 -0.82
C LYS A 265 25.81 -2.02 -1.48
N ARG A 266 24.62 -1.97 -2.11
CA ARG A 266 24.13 -0.72 -2.72
C ARG A 266 23.83 0.35 -1.67
N ALA A 267 23.21 -0.01 -0.55
CA ALA A 267 22.93 0.92 0.54
C ALA A 267 24.21 1.58 1.08
N LEU A 268 25.30 0.83 1.21
CA LEU A 268 26.61 1.36 1.59
C LEU A 268 27.18 2.33 0.54
N ALA A 269 27.08 1.98 -0.74
CA ALA A 269 27.64 2.77 -1.85
C ALA A 269 26.96 4.14 -2.02
N ILE A 270 25.69 4.25 -1.64
CA ILE A 270 24.90 5.48 -1.79
C ILE A 270 24.87 6.35 -0.53
N THR A 271 25.65 6.03 0.50
CA THR A 271 25.86 6.92 1.66
C THR A 271 26.64 8.18 1.29
N ALA A 272 26.62 9.19 2.15
CA ALA A 272 27.43 10.39 1.96
C ALA A 272 28.95 10.16 2.11
N LEU A 273 29.36 9.00 2.63
CA LEU A 273 30.75 8.52 2.65
C LEU A 273 31.16 7.82 1.34
N GLY A 274 30.21 7.49 0.48
CA GLY A 274 30.41 6.90 -0.84
C GLY A 274 30.41 7.94 -1.96
N ASN A 275 30.63 7.46 -3.20
CA ASN A 275 30.70 8.34 -4.38
C ASN A 275 29.34 8.59 -5.07
N ALA A 276 28.25 7.97 -4.57
CA ALA A 276 26.93 7.98 -5.22
C ALA A 276 25.83 8.41 -4.25
N TYR A 277 26.10 9.41 -3.41
CA TYR A 277 25.14 9.84 -2.38
C TYR A 277 23.74 10.09 -2.95
N THR A 278 22.77 9.31 -2.45
CA THR A 278 21.40 9.34 -2.94
C THR A 278 20.43 9.42 -1.76
N PRO A 279 20.21 10.61 -1.17
CA PRO A 279 19.28 10.79 -0.07
C PRO A 279 17.84 10.58 -0.57
N VAL A 280 17.05 9.81 0.18
CA VAL A 280 15.70 9.39 -0.25
C VAL A 280 14.77 10.58 -0.48
N GLY A 281 14.90 11.65 0.29
CA GLY A 281 14.05 12.82 0.13
C GLY A 281 14.30 13.62 -1.14
N ARG A 282 15.48 13.46 -1.79
CA ARG A 282 15.77 14.02 -3.12
C ARG A 282 15.48 13.02 -4.24
N MET A 283 15.47 11.73 -3.92
CA MET A 283 15.15 10.66 -4.86
C MET A 283 13.66 10.60 -5.14
N ILE A 284 12.83 10.68 -4.08
CA ILE A 284 11.37 10.70 -4.20
C ILE A 284 10.92 12.13 -4.47
N ASP A 285 10.47 12.36 -5.69
CA ASP A 285 9.89 13.60 -6.18
C ASP A 285 8.48 13.36 -6.77
N GLU A 286 7.88 14.38 -7.37
CA GLU A 286 6.54 14.30 -7.97
C GLU A 286 6.49 13.28 -9.11
N ARG A 287 7.59 13.13 -9.88
CA ARG A 287 7.69 12.15 -10.98
C ARG A 287 7.71 10.73 -10.44
N SER A 288 8.46 10.47 -9.37
CA SER A 288 8.48 9.16 -8.70
C SER A 288 7.11 8.78 -8.16
N ILE A 289 6.38 9.72 -7.55
CA ILE A 289 5.01 9.51 -7.05
C ILE A 289 4.05 9.20 -8.22
N VAL A 290 4.12 9.99 -9.31
CA VAL A 290 3.29 9.77 -10.51
C VAL A 290 3.60 8.41 -11.12
N ASN A 291 4.86 8.00 -11.23
CA ASN A 291 5.25 6.67 -11.70
C ASN A 291 4.62 5.56 -10.84
N GLY A 292 4.62 5.72 -9.51
CA GLY A 292 3.94 4.80 -8.60
C GLY A 292 2.44 4.70 -8.87
N VAL A 293 1.75 5.84 -9.06
CA VAL A 293 0.30 5.89 -9.37
C VAL A 293 0.01 5.24 -10.72
N VAL A 294 0.81 5.51 -11.75
CA VAL A 294 0.67 4.86 -13.07
C VAL A 294 0.84 3.33 -12.94
N GLY A 295 1.86 2.87 -12.20
CA GLY A 295 2.04 1.44 -11.92
C GLY A 295 0.83 0.82 -11.21
N LEU A 296 0.25 1.55 -10.23
CA LEU A 296 -0.95 1.12 -9.52
C LEU A 296 -2.12 0.89 -10.48
N HIS A 297 -2.33 1.81 -11.42
CA HIS A 297 -3.40 1.73 -12.42
C HIS A 297 -3.15 0.63 -13.44
N ALA A 298 -1.95 0.55 -13.99
CA ALA A 298 -1.59 -0.46 -14.98
C ALA A 298 -1.70 -1.89 -14.46
N THR A 299 -1.58 -2.08 -13.15
CA THR A 299 -1.70 -3.39 -12.49
C THR A 299 -3.06 -3.63 -11.81
N GLY A 300 -3.95 -2.63 -11.79
CA GLY A 300 -5.22 -2.73 -11.09
C GLY A 300 -5.04 -2.96 -9.58
N GLY A 301 -4.12 -2.22 -8.95
CA GLY A 301 -3.76 -2.38 -7.56
C GLY A 301 -4.85 -1.98 -6.56
N SER A 302 -4.51 -1.99 -5.28
CA SER A 302 -5.44 -1.77 -4.18
C SER A 302 -5.94 -0.34 -4.07
N THR A 303 -7.22 -0.17 -3.78
CA THR A 303 -7.84 1.12 -3.43
C THR A 303 -7.26 1.76 -2.17
N ASN A 304 -6.69 0.97 -1.24
CA ASN A 304 -6.10 1.52 -0.01
C ASN A 304 -4.94 2.48 -0.29
N HIS A 305 -4.33 2.40 -1.48
CA HIS A 305 -3.30 3.35 -1.90
C HIS A 305 -3.82 4.78 -2.12
N THR A 306 -5.13 4.98 -2.31
CA THR A 306 -5.70 6.34 -2.35
C THR A 306 -5.60 7.06 -1.00
N ILE A 307 -5.39 6.32 0.09
CA ILE A 307 -5.07 6.86 1.41
C ILE A 307 -3.55 6.88 1.63
N HIS A 308 -2.87 5.75 1.35
CA HIS A 308 -1.46 5.60 1.70
C HIS A 308 -0.52 6.45 0.85
N LEU A 309 -0.74 6.55 -0.47
CA LEU A 309 0.07 7.38 -1.35
C LEU A 309 -0.01 8.86 -0.99
N ILE A 310 -1.18 9.35 -0.59
CA ILE A 310 -1.35 10.73 -0.12
C ILE A 310 -0.52 10.98 1.14
N ALA A 311 -0.59 10.06 2.13
CA ALA A 311 0.20 10.19 3.36
C ALA A 311 1.72 10.09 3.10
N MET A 312 2.15 9.20 2.21
CA MET A 312 3.55 9.07 1.81
C MET A 312 4.05 10.31 1.07
N ALA A 313 3.28 10.83 0.10
CA ALA A 313 3.61 12.05 -0.63
C ALA A 313 3.73 13.25 0.30
N ALA A 314 2.78 13.41 1.24
CA ALA A 314 2.80 14.48 2.24
C ALA A 314 4.07 14.47 3.10
N ALA A 315 4.59 13.28 3.47
CA ALA A 315 5.85 13.15 4.21
C ALA A 315 7.08 13.68 3.43
N ALA A 316 6.99 13.77 2.10
CA ALA A 316 7.99 14.40 1.23
C ALA A 316 7.67 15.87 0.88
N GLY A 317 6.65 16.47 1.48
CA GLY A 317 6.17 17.80 1.15
C GLY A 317 5.44 17.88 -0.20
N ILE A 318 4.90 16.76 -0.69
CA ILE A 318 4.20 16.66 -1.98
C ILE A 318 2.69 16.52 -1.72
N HIS A 319 1.89 17.38 -2.35
CA HIS A 319 0.43 17.37 -2.24
C HIS A 319 -0.20 16.61 -3.41
N LEU A 320 -0.39 15.30 -3.23
CA LEU A 320 -1.16 14.44 -4.13
C LEU A 320 -2.65 14.49 -3.73
N THR A 321 -3.56 14.48 -4.70
CA THR A 321 -5.01 14.46 -4.46
C THR A 321 -5.68 13.26 -5.14
N TRP A 322 -6.88 12.92 -4.71
CA TRP A 322 -7.70 11.91 -5.37
C TRP A 322 -7.99 12.25 -6.84
N GLN A 323 -8.15 13.56 -7.16
CA GLN A 323 -8.34 13.98 -8.54
C GLN A 323 -7.13 13.67 -9.42
N ASP A 324 -5.89 13.87 -8.90
CA ASP A 324 -4.68 13.50 -9.63
C ASP A 324 -4.63 11.98 -9.88
N ILE A 325 -5.01 11.17 -8.88
CA ILE A 325 -5.08 9.70 -9.00
C ILE A 325 -6.12 9.31 -10.06
N SER A 326 -7.30 9.95 -10.06
CA SER A 326 -8.36 9.68 -11.03
C SER A 326 -7.96 10.09 -12.45
N ASP A 327 -7.33 11.25 -12.62
CA ASP A 327 -6.87 11.73 -13.93
C ASP A 327 -5.76 10.80 -14.49
N LEU A 328 -4.84 10.33 -13.64
CA LEU A 328 -3.84 9.33 -14.02
C LEU A 328 -4.48 7.98 -14.37
N SER A 329 -5.61 7.61 -13.74
CA SER A 329 -6.37 6.42 -14.09
C SER A 329 -6.93 6.49 -15.52
N GLU A 330 -7.45 7.63 -15.92
CA GLU A 330 -7.94 7.86 -17.30
C GLU A 330 -6.80 7.78 -18.34
N ALA A 331 -5.61 8.23 -17.97
CA ALA A 331 -4.43 8.21 -18.86
C ALA A 331 -3.75 6.84 -18.95
N THR A 332 -4.02 5.91 -18.01
CA THR A 332 -3.26 4.67 -17.84
C THR A 332 -4.13 3.45 -18.10
N PRO A 333 -3.83 2.61 -19.10
CA PRO A 333 -4.57 1.37 -19.34
C PRO A 333 -4.25 0.27 -18.34
N LEU A 334 -5.18 -0.67 -18.14
CA LEU A 334 -4.96 -1.88 -17.34
C LEU A 334 -4.20 -2.91 -18.18
N LEU A 335 -2.99 -3.27 -17.75
CA LEU A 335 -2.10 -4.21 -18.43
C LEU A 335 -1.94 -5.56 -17.71
N ALA A 336 -2.38 -5.66 -16.46
CA ALA A 336 -2.30 -6.91 -15.69
C ALA A 336 -3.65 -7.34 -15.13
N ARG A 337 -3.91 -8.65 -15.15
CA ARG A 337 -5.10 -9.30 -14.57
C ARG A 337 -4.69 -10.29 -13.49
N VAL A 338 -4.36 -9.76 -12.32
CA VAL A 338 -4.09 -10.54 -11.11
C VAL A 338 -5.30 -10.45 -10.19
N TYR A 339 -5.63 -11.52 -9.45
CA TYR A 339 -6.80 -11.52 -8.57
C TYR A 339 -6.84 -10.29 -7.63
N PRO A 340 -7.92 -9.50 -7.59
CA PRO A 340 -9.29 -9.79 -8.00
C PRO A 340 -9.67 -9.39 -9.45
N ASN A 341 -8.78 -8.78 -10.24
CA ASN A 341 -9.08 -8.36 -11.61
C ASN A 341 -9.06 -9.55 -12.61
N GLY A 342 -8.45 -10.68 -12.21
CA GLY A 342 -8.38 -11.93 -12.93
C GLY A 342 -8.32 -13.10 -11.95
N LEU A 343 -8.00 -14.31 -12.42
CA LEU A 343 -7.88 -15.51 -11.59
C LEU A 343 -6.44 -15.80 -11.16
N ALA A 344 -5.45 -15.30 -11.91
CA ALA A 344 -4.03 -15.49 -11.64
C ALA A 344 -3.61 -14.85 -10.32
N ASP A 345 -2.57 -15.36 -9.70
CA ASP A 345 -1.91 -14.76 -8.56
C ASP A 345 -0.63 -14.00 -8.96
N VAL A 346 0.08 -13.41 -7.98
CA VAL A 346 1.27 -12.61 -8.23
C VAL A 346 2.46 -13.42 -8.77
N ASN A 347 2.54 -14.72 -8.45
CA ASN A 347 3.59 -15.59 -9.00
C ASN A 347 3.36 -15.85 -10.50
N HIS A 348 2.10 -16.02 -10.93
CA HIS A 348 1.75 -16.09 -12.36
C HIS A 348 2.07 -14.79 -13.09
N PHE A 349 1.80 -13.62 -12.45
CA PHE A 349 2.19 -12.33 -13.00
C PHE A 349 3.71 -12.22 -13.16
N HIS A 350 4.47 -12.64 -12.14
CA HIS A 350 5.94 -12.65 -12.20
C HIS A 350 6.44 -13.57 -13.32
N ALA A 351 5.90 -14.77 -13.43
CA ALA A 351 6.25 -15.74 -14.50
C ALA A 351 5.86 -15.25 -15.91
N ALA A 352 4.80 -14.46 -16.04
CA ALA A 352 4.38 -13.86 -17.31
C ALA A 352 5.31 -12.74 -17.82
N GLY A 353 6.28 -12.31 -17.01
CA GLY A 353 7.23 -11.23 -17.33
C GLY A 353 7.37 -10.19 -16.24
N GLY A 354 6.45 -10.17 -15.29
CA GLY A 354 6.53 -9.39 -14.06
C GLY A 354 6.67 -7.88 -14.26
N LEU A 355 7.26 -7.24 -13.26
CA LEU A 355 7.43 -5.77 -13.26
C LEU A 355 8.40 -5.29 -14.35
N GLY A 356 9.45 -6.03 -14.66
CA GLY A 356 10.39 -5.63 -15.70
C GLY A 356 9.73 -5.48 -17.07
N PHE A 357 8.85 -6.41 -17.44
CA PHE A 357 8.04 -6.34 -18.65
C PHE A 357 7.09 -5.13 -18.59
N LEU A 358 6.36 -4.97 -17.49
CA LEU A 358 5.40 -3.88 -17.30
C LEU A 358 6.09 -2.51 -17.40
N ILE A 359 7.20 -2.32 -16.69
CA ILE A 359 7.97 -1.06 -16.70
C ILE A 359 8.44 -0.74 -18.11
N ARG A 360 8.92 -1.71 -18.88
CA ARG A 360 9.28 -1.50 -20.29
C ARG A 360 8.10 -1.03 -21.12
N GLU A 361 6.96 -1.72 -21.06
CA GLU A 361 5.76 -1.36 -21.81
C GLU A 361 5.28 0.07 -21.48
N LEU A 362 5.29 0.43 -20.20
CA LEU A 362 4.88 1.76 -19.75
C LEU A 362 5.88 2.86 -20.14
N LEU A 363 7.19 2.59 -20.09
CA LEU A 363 8.23 3.52 -20.54
C LEU A 363 8.17 3.74 -22.05
N ASP A 364 8.02 2.65 -22.83
CA ASP A 364 7.96 2.73 -24.29
C ASP A 364 6.67 3.44 -24.77
N ALA A 365 5.60 3.37 -23.98
CA ALA A 365 4.37 4.12 -24.21
C ALA A 365 4.43 5.58 -23.72
N GLY A 366 5.52 6.00 -23.05
CA GLY A 366 5.66 7.33 -22.47
C GLY A 366 4.73 7.58 -21.25
N LEU A 367 4.31 6.53 -20.56
CA LEU A 367 3.44 6.64 -19.38
C LEU A 367 4.22 6.82 -18.07
N LEU A 368 5.52 6.54 -18.06
CA LEU A 368 6.39 6.76 -16.91
C LEU A 368 7.42 7.85 -17.21
N HIS A 369 7.73 8.63 -16.20
CA HIS A 369 8.92 9.48 -16.21
C HIS A 369 10.15 8.59 -16.15
N GLU A 370 10.95 8.60 -17.21
CA GLU A 370 12.20 7.83 -17.27
C GLU A 370 13.34 8.53 -16.49
N ASP A 371 13.32 9.85 -16.46
CA ASP A 371 14.36 10.73 -15.89
C ASP A 371 14.22 10.91 -14.36
N VAL A 372 13.98 9.84 -13.64
CA VAL A 372 13.91 9.79 -12.17
C VAL A 372 15.20 9.26 -11.57
N ARG A 373 15.48 9.64 -10.33
CA ARG A 373 16.58 9.06 -9.55
C ARG A 373 16.07 7.83 -8.78
N THR A 374 16.88 6.77 -8.73
CA THR A 374 16.59 5.53 -8.04
C THR A 374 17.75 5.10 -7.16
N ILE A 375 17.54 4.13 -6.28
CA ILE A 375 18.66 3.51 -5.53
C ILE A 375 19.69 2.87 -6.46
N TRP A 376 19.29 2.44 -7.65
CA TRP A 376 20.19 1.84 -8.64
C TRP A 376 21.04 2.90 -9.36
N GLY A 377 20.52 4.08 -9.55
CA GLY A 377 21.18 5.21 -10.24
C GLY A 377 20.18 6.12 -10.93
N GLU A 378 20.61 6.82 -11.95
CA GLU A 378 19.78 7.70 -12.76
C GLU A 378 18.96 6.90 -13.77
N GLY A 379 17.69 7.26 -13.89
CA GLY A 379 16.74 6.67 -14.82
C GLY A 379 16.03 5.42 -14.33
N LEU A 380 14.81 5.19 -14.87
CA LEU A 380 14.00 4.02 -14.57
C LEU A 380 14.21 2.86 -15.56
N ARG A 381 14.78 3.12 -16.74
CA ARG A 381 15.03 2.09 -17.77
C ARG A 381 15.81 0.86 -17.24
N PRO A 382 16.78 0.98 -16.34
CA PRO A 382 17.45 -0.17 -15.73
C PRO A 382 16.55 -1.13 -14.95
N TYR A 383 15.30 -0.75 -14.67
CA TYR A 383 14.30 -1.61 -14.04
C TYR A 383 13.51 -2.49 -15.03
N ALA A 384 13.65 -2.27 -16.33
CA ALA A 384 13.05 -3.10 -17.38
C ALA A 384 13.84 -4.41 -17.58
N VAL A 385 14.06 -5.15 -16.49
CA VAL A 385 14.93 -6.33 -16.44
C VAL A 385 14.29 -7.50 -15.69
N GLU A 386 14.84 -8.68 -15.92
CA GLU A 386 14.60 -9.88 -15.13
C GLU A 386 15.86 -10.22 -14.32
N ALA A 387 15.71 -10.36 -13.01
CA ALA A 387 16.79 -10.77 -12.12
C ALA A 387 16.88 -12.30 -12.03
N LYS A 388 18.08 -12.85 -12.14
CA LYS A 388 18.37 -14.29 -12.04
C LYS A 388 19.61 -14.53 -11.18
N LEU A 389 19.72 -15.73 -10.63
CA LEU A 389 20.92 -16.16 -9.92
C LEU A 389 21.99 -16.57 -10.95
N GLY A 390 23.15 -15.94 -10.89
CA GLY A 390 24.30 -16.30 -11.69
C GLY A 390 24.99 -17.57 -11.18
N PRO A 391 25.88 -18.18 -11.99
CA PRO A 391 26.62 -19.36 -11.59
C PRO A 391 27.55 -19.14 -10.38
N ASP A 392 27.96 -17.91 -10.15
CA ASP A 392 28.80 -17.48 -9.03
C ASP A 392 27.99 -17.11 -7.77
N GLY A 393 26.66 -17.31 -7.79
CA GLY A 393 25.75 -16.96 -6.69
C GLY A 393 25.41 -15.47 -6.58
N ASN A 394 25.88 -14.63 -7.51
CA ASN A 394 25.50 -13.22 -7.58
C ASN A 394 24.26 -13.02 -8.46
N VAL A 395 23.64 -11.85 -8.33
CA VAL A 395 22.50 -11.48 -9.19
C VAL A 395 23.02 -11.08 -10.57
N ILE A 396 22.46 -11.67 -11.61
CA ILE A 396 22.59 -11.22 -12.98
C ILE A 396 21.26 -10.68 -13.48
N ARG A 397 21.29 -9.68 -14.38
CA ARG A 397 20.09 -9.09 -14.96
C ARG A 397 20.15 -9.20 -16.49
N GLY A 398 19.11 -9.81 -17.04
CA GLY A 398 18.83 -9.81 -18.46
C GLY A 398 17.72 -8.80 -18.78
N ALA A 399 17.55 -8.46 -20.05
CA ALA A 399 16.39 -7.70 -20.48
C ALA A 399 15.10 -8.46 -20.11
N ALA A 400 14.06 -7.72 -19.70
CA ALA A 400 12.75 -8.31 -19.50
C ALA A 400 12.25 -9.03 -20.78
N PRO A 401 11.46 -10.12 -20.66
CA PRO A 401 10.97 -10.87 -21.82
C PRO A 401 10.34 -9.96 -22.89
N ALA A 402 10.67 -10.18 -24.16
CA ALA A 402 10.14 -9.37 -25.26
C ALA A 402 8.62 -9.54 -25.42
N VAL A 403 8.10 -10.72 -25.09
CA VAL A 403 6.67 -11.08 -25.13
C VAL A 403 6.24 -11.60 -23.76
N SER A 404 4.97 -11.40 -23.44
CA SER A 404 4.40 -11.96 -22.22
C SER A 404 4.39 -13.50 -22.26
N GLY A 405 4.73 -14.12 -21.13
CA GLY A 405 4.60 -15.58 -20.98
C GLY A 405 3.15 -16.05 -20.87
N ASP A 406 2.23 -15.16 -20.48
CA ASP A 406 0.77 -15.41 -20.47
C ASP A 406 0.02 -14.08 -20.71
N GLU A 407 -0.46 -13.90 -21.92
CA GLU A 407 -1.22 -12.70 -22.35
C GLU A 407 -2.60 -12.58 -21.65
N LYS A 408 -3.09 -13.60 -20.95
CA LYS A 408 -4.31 -13.50 -20.13
C LYS A 408 -4.05 -12.86 -18.78
N VAL A 409 -2.78 -12.84 -18.34
CA VAL A 409 -2.34 -12.32 -17.05
C VAL A 409 -1.65 -10.97 -17.20
N LEU A 410 -0.77 -10.82 -18.19
CA LEU A 410 0.01 -9.63 -18.47
C LEU A 410 0.04 -9.38 -19.98
N THR A 411 -0.35 -8.18 -20.42
CA THR A 411 -0.47 -7.83 -21.84
C THR A 411 0.35 -6.60 -22.18
N ILE A 412 0.51 -6.35 -23.49
CA ILE A 412 1.21 -5.18 -24.03
C ILE A 412 0.31 -3.93 -24.05
N PHE A 413 0.93 -2.76 -24.07
CA PHE A 413 0.22 -1.48 -24.15
C PHE A 413 -0.75 -1.37 -25.34
N ALA A 414 -0.39 -1.94 -26.49
CA ALA A 414 -1.21 -1.91 -27.70
C ALA A 414 -2.52 -2.73 -27.61
N ARG A 415 -2.64 -3.64 -26.63
CA ARG A 415 -3.83 -4.51 -26.44
C ARG A 415 -4.18 -4.61 -24.95
N PRO A 416 -4.53 -3.49 -24.28
CA PRO A 416 -4.80 -3.48 -22.85
C PRO A 416 -6.09 -4.27 -22.53
N PHE A 417 -6.21 -4.74 -21.30
CA PHE A 417 -7.44 -5.36 -20.80
C PHE A 417 -8.58 -4.36 -20.65
N GLN A 418 -8.24 -3.11 -20.30
CA GLN A 418 -9.13 -1.96 -20.23
C GLN A 418 -8.33 -0.71 -20.64
N SER A 419 -9.01 0.25 -21.23
CA SER A 419 -8.39 1.52 -21.67
C SER A 419 -8.00 2.43 -20.51
N THR A 420 -8.53 2.21 -19.30
CA THR A 420 -8.29 2.99 -18.08
C THR A 420 -7.89 2.10 -16.92
N GLY A 421 -7.26 2.67 -15.90
CA GLY A 421 -6.80 1.96 -14.69
C GLY A 421 -7.91 1.56 -13.73
N GLY A 422 -9.10 2.17 -13.88
CA GLY A 422 -10.29 1.79 -13.15
C GLY A 422 -10.34 2.22 -11.68
N LEU A 423 -9.58 3.24 -11.25
CA LEU A 423 -9.85 3.97 -10.02
C LEU A 423 -10.49 5.31 -10.38
N VAL A 424 -11.70 5.55 -9.88
CA VAL A 424 -12.50 6.73 -10.20
C VAL A 424 -12.89 7.45 -8.93
N VAL A 425 -12.77 8.78 -8.93
CA VAL A 425 -13.36 9.63 -7.90
C VAL A 425 -14.84 9.80 -8.18
N LEU A 426 -15.66 9.50 -7.19
CA LEU A 426 -17.08 9.81 -7.19
C LEU A 426 -17.31 11.11 -6.44
N ALA A 427 -18.15 11.98 -6.98
CA ALA A 427 -18.54 13.25 -6.37
C ALA A 427 -20.05 13.48 -6.47
N GLY A 428 -20.63 14.16 -5.50
CA GLY A 428 -22.05 14.51 -5.48
C GLY A 428 -22.48 15.05 -4.14
N ASN A 429 -23.78 15.02 -3.88
CA ASN A 429 -24.32 15.52 -2.61
C ASN A 429 -23.98 14.64 -1.40
N LEU A 430 -23.49 13.40 -1.62
CA LEU A 430 -22.94 12.54 -0.56
C LEU A 430 -21.48 12.89 -0.20
N GLY A 431 -20.83 13.79 -0.92
CA GLY A 431 -19.43 14.15 -0.76
C GLY A 431 -18.55 13.51 -1.82
N HIS A 432 -17.31 13.13 -1.46
CA HIS A 432 -16.37 12.47 -2.34
C HIS A 432 -16.15 11.03 -1.89
N ALA A 433 -15.91 10.14 -2.86
CA ALA A 433 -15.59 8.73 -2.60
C ALA A 433 -14.68 8.17 -3.68
N ILE A 434 -14.16 6.98 -3.47
CA ILE A 434 -13.37 6.22 -4.46
C ILE A 434 -14.15 4.97 -4.85
N ILE A 435 -14.16 4.66 -6.14
CA ILE A 435 -14.62 3.37 -6.66
C ILE A 435 -13.54 2.73 -7.52
N LYS A 436 -13.43 1.39 -7.43
CA LYS A 436 -12.61 0.58 -8.33
C LYS A 436 -13.50 -0.10 -9.37
N THR A 437 -13.40 0.33 -10.62
CA THR A 437 -14.22 -0.19 -11.73
C THR A 437 -13.54 -1.33 -12.48
N SER A 438 -12.22 -1.54 -12.31
CA SER A 438 -11.45 -2.53 -13.08
C SER A 438 -11.93 -3.99 -12.92
N ALA A 439 -12.61 -4.32 -11.83
CA ALA A 439 -13.20 -5.64 -11.59
C ALA A 439 -14.74 -5.62 -11.61
N VAL A 440 -15.38 -4.46 -11.87
CA VAL A 440 -16.83 -4.30 -11.98
C VAL A 440 -17.24 -4.40 -13.44
N LYS A 441 -18.18 -5.28 -13.76
CA LYS A 441 -18.72 -5.42 -15.10
C LYS A 441 -19.40 -4.13 -15.54
N PRO A 442 -19.30 -3.71 -16.83
CA PRO A 442 -19.88 -2.45 -17.32
C PRO A 442 -21.37 -2.27 -17.00
N GLU A 443 -22.18 -3.33 -17.15
CA GLU A 443 -23.62 -3.31 -16.88
C GLU A 443 -23.99 -3.11 -15.40
N ARG A 444 -22.99 -3.09 -14.53
CA ARG A 444 -23.14 -2.91 -13.05
C ARG A 444 -22.52 -1.61 -12.54
N ARG A 445 -22.02 -0.75 -13.43
CA ARG A 445 -21.38 0.50 -13.05
C ARG A 445 -22.36 1.62 -12.73
N LEU A 446 -23.62 1.48 -13.15
CA LEU A 446 -24.72 2.35 -12.76
C LEU A 446 -25.71 1.55 -11.90
N ILE A 447 -25.84 1.95 -10.65
CA ILE A 447 -26.82 1.39 -9.70
C ILE A 447 -27.64 2.56 -9.15
N GLU A 448 -28.96 2.43 -9.28
CA GLU A 448 -29.94 3.30 -8.65
C GLU A 448 -30.95 2.43 -7.92
N ALA A 449 -30.91 2.46 -6.58
CA ALA A 449 -31.72 1.57 -5.75
C ALA A 449 -31.93 2.16 -4.34
N PRO A 450 -32.93 1.64 -3.60
CA PRO A 450 -33.18 2.04 -2.23
C PRO A 450 -32.01 1.72 -1.31
N ALA A 451 -31.70 2.61 -0.38
CA ALA A 451 -30.73 2.40 0.69
C ALA A 451 -31.24 1.37 1.70
N VAL A 452 -30.35 0.49 2.16
CA VAL A 452 -30.44 -0.28 3.40
C VAL A 452 -29.32 0.24 4.30
N VAL A 453 -29.70 0.95 5.37
CA VAL A 453 -28.76 1.65 6.24
C VAL A 453 -28.39 0.80 7.43
N LEU A 454 -27.08 0.58 7.60
CA LEU A 454 -26.52 -0.29 8.62
C LEU A 454 -25.30 0.36 9.26
N ASP A 455 -25.04 0.09 10.53
CA ASP A 455 -23.92 0.67 11.27
C ASP A 455 -22.76 -0.33 11.49
N SER A 456 -22.89 -1.56 10.98
CA SER A 456 -21.85 -2.60 11.09
C SER A 456 -21.95 -3.68 10.01
N GLN A 457 -20.83 -4.40 9.80
CA GLN A 457 -20.79 -5.59 8.94
C GLN A 457 -21.67 -6.72 9.47
N GLN A 458 -21.78 -6.82 10.81
CA GLN A 458 -22.58 -7.86 11.45
C GLN A 458 -24.08 -7.67 11.16
N ALA A 459 -24.57 -6.43 11.17
CA ALA A 459 -25.96 -6.13 10.85
C ALA A 459 -26.34 -6.57 9.42
N LEU A 460 -25.42 -6.39 8.43
CA LEU A 460 -25.65 -6.90 7.06
C LEU A 460 -25.73 -8.44 7.04
N ASN A 461 -24.86 -9.12 7.78
CA ASN A 461 -24.84 -10.57 7.83
C ASN A 461 -26.13 -11.13 8.46
N ASP A 462 -26.63 -10.47 9.50
CA ASP A 462 -27.84 -10.89 10.20
C ASP A 462 -29.09 -10.67 9.32
N ALA A 463 -29.20 -9.53 8.65
CA ALA A 463 -30.25 -9.25 7.68
C ALA A 463 -30.23 -10.24 6.48
N PHE A 464 -29.03 -10.62 6.01
CA PHE A 464 -28.89 -11.64 4.96
C PHE A 464 -29.40 -13.01 5.43
N LYS A 465 -29.04 -13.46 6.63
CA LYS A 465 -29.51 -14.71 7.21
C LYS A 465 -31.02 -14.73 7.48
N ALA A 466 -31.57 -13.56 7.82
CA ALA A 466 -33.02 -13.40 7.99
C ALA A 466 -33.79 -13.38 6.66
N GLY A 467 -33.09 -13.35 5.50
CA GLY A 467 -33.74 -13.34 4.18
C GLY A 467 -34.32 -11.96 3.79
N GLU A 468 -33.93 -10.88 4.49
CA GLU A 468 -34.47 -9.53 4.29
C GLU A 468 -33.87 -8.79 3.07
N LEU A 469 -32.76 -9.31 2.50
CA LEU A 469 -31.96 -8.63 1.48
C LEU A 469 -32.15 -9.18 0.06
N ASP A 470 -33.12 -10.05 -0.20
CA ASP A 470 -33.35 -10.67 -1.52
C ASP A 470 -34.10 -9.69 -2.45
N ARG A 471 -33.47 -8.55 -2.76
CA ARG A 471 -33.99 -7.44 -3.56
C ARG A 471 -32.86 -6.54 -4.07
N ASP A 472 -33.19 -5.59 -4.93
CA ASP A 472 -32.27 -4.53 -5.33
C ASP A 472 -32.11 -3.52 -4.19
N PHE A 473 -30.85 -3.14 -3.83
CA PHE A 473 -30.57 -2.14 -2.81
C PHE A 473 -29.12 -1.63 -2.85
N VAL A 474 -28.89 -0.50 -2.21
CA VAL A 474 -27.55 0.01 -1.88
C VAL A 474 -27.33 -0.16 -0.37
N ALA A 475 -26.34 -0.98 0.00
CA ALA A 475 -25.92 -1.10 1.39
C ALA A 475 -25.17 0.18 1.81
N VAL A 476 -25.71 0.93 2.76
CA VAL A 476 -25.06 2.11 3.34
C VAL A 476 -24.50 1.73 4.69
N ILE A 477 -23.18 1.51 4.76
CA ILE A 477 -22.47 1.16 5.99
C ILE A 477 -21.72 2.39 6.48
N ARG A 478 -22.21 3.00 7.55
CA ARG A 478 -21.72 4.29 8.07
C ARG A 478 -21.02 4.12 9.41
N PHE A 479 -20.36 5.17 9.89
CA PHE A 479 -19.54 5.20 11.11
C PHE A 479 -18.41 4.19 11.08
N GLN A 480 -17.83 3.99 9.90
CA GLN A 480 -16.67 3.14 9.67
C GLN A 480 -15.44 3.95 9.24
N GLY A 481 -15.52 5.27 9.37
CA GLY A 481 -14.45 6.19 8.99
C GLY A 481 -13.28 6.22 9.98
N PRO A 482 -12.22 6.99 9.66
CA PRO A 482 -11.01 7.07 10.48
C PRO A 482 -11.27 7.48 11.93
N LYS A 483 -12.12 8.48 12.15
CA LYS A 483 -12.44 9.00 13.51
C LYS A 483 -13.42 8.12 14.25
N ALA A 484 -14.38 7.54 13.54
CA ALA A 484 -15.42 6.74 14.17
C ALA A 484 -14.85 5.48 14.83
N ASN A 485 -14.02 4.71 14.10
CA ASN A 485 -13.48 3.45 14.61
C ASN A 485 -12.13 3.04 13.99
N GLY A 486 -11.32 3.99 13.49
CA GLY A 486 -10.03 3.68 12.88
C GLY A 486 -10.11 3.07 11.49
N MET A 487 -11.26 3.16 10.82
CA MET A 487 -11.47 2.72 9.43
C MET A 487 -11.09 1.25 9.20
N PRO A 488 -11.71 0.29 9.91
CA PRO A 488 -11.40 -1.13 9.77
C PRO A 488 -11.72 -1.64 8.37
N GLU A 489 -11.06 -2.70 7.94
CA GLU A 489 -11.31 -3.33 6.64
C GLU A 489 -12.63 -4.10 6.64
N LEU A 490 -13.58 -3.69 5.80
CA LEU A 490 -14.94 -4.22 5.74
C LEU A 490 -15.01 -5.48 4.83
N HIS A 491 -14.26 -6.50 5.17
CA HIS A 491 -14.05 -7.69 4.33
C HIS A 491 -15.31 -8.54 4.11
N ARG A 492 -16.16 -8.69 5.14
CA ARG A 492 -17.31 -9.63 5.10
C ARG A 492 -18.43 -9.19 4.16
N LEU A 493 -18.50 -7.90 3.84
CA LEU A 493 -19.59 -7.33 3.02
C LEU A 493 -19.58 -7.87 1.59
N THR A 494 -18.41 -8.01 0.98
CA THR A 494 -18.28 -8.41 -0.43
C THR A 494 -18.79 -9.81 -0.72
N THR A 495 -18.64 -10.74 0.20
CA THR A 495 -19.15 -12.12 0.02
C THR A 495 -20.68 -12.12 -0.06
N ILE A 496 -21.35 -11.45 0.87
CA ILE A 496 -22.82 -11.36 0.93
C ILE A 496 -23.37 -10.61 -0.28
N LEU A 497 -22.85 -9.41 -0.56
CA LEU A 497 -23.29 -8.62 -1.70
C LEU A 497 -22.99 -9.33 -3.03
N GLY A 498 -21.89 -10.06 -3.11
CA GLY A 498 -21.55 -10.89 -4.27
C GLY A 498 -22.54 -12.03 -4.51
N ILE A 499 -23.02 -12.72 -3.45
CA ILE A 499 -24.05 -13.75 -3.54
C ILE A 499 -25.37 -13.15 -4.07
N LEU A 500 -25.79 -12.02 -3.51
CA LEU A 500 -27.02 -11.34 -3.94
C LEU A 500 -26.92 -10.86 -5.40
N GLN A 501 -25.74 -10.34 -5.78
CA GLN A 501 -25.46 -9.96 -7.15
C GLN A 501 -25.52 -11.16 -8.12
N ASP A 502 -25.02 -12.33 -7.70
CA ASP A 502 -25.08 -13.56 -8.53
C ASP A 502 -26.50 -14.13 -8.63
N ARG A 503 -27.37 -13.85 -7.66
CA ARG A 503 -28.82 -14.13 -7.73
C ARG A 503 -29.57 -13.18 -8.69
N GLY A 504 -28.90 -12.14 -9.22
CA GLY A 504 -29.46 -11.23 -10.21
C GLY A 504 -29.86 -9.86 -9.66
N HIS A 505 -29.68 -9.61 -8.35
CA HIS A 505 -30.03 -8.32 -7.75
C HIS A 505 -29.02 -7.23 -8.11
N LYS A 506 -29.51 -6.01 -8.26
CA LYS A 506 -28.70 -4.80 -8.40
C LYS A 506 -28.30 -4.31 -7.00
N VAL A 507 -27.10 -4.64 -6.60
CA VAL A 507 -26.56 -4.27 -5.30
C VAL A 507 -25.29 -3.45 -5.42
N ALA A 508 -25.11 -2.48 -4.51
CA ALA A 508 -23.90 -1.69 -4.37
C ALA A 508 -23.60 -1.45 -2.89
N LEU A 509 -22.39 -0.98 -2.60
CA LEU A 509 -21.96 -0.54 -1.27
C LEU A 509 -21.65 0.95 -1.30
N VAL A 510 -22.06 1.69 -0.26
CA VAL A 510 -21.62 3.05 0.05
C VAL A 510 -21.15 3.07 1.51
N THR A 511 -19.91 3.49 1.76
CA THR A 511 -19.36 3.51 3.13
C THR A 511 -18.28 4.57 3.30
N ASP A 512 -18.22 5.18 4.49
CA ASP A 512 -17.11 6.01 4.94
C ASP A 512 -15.88 5.18 5.39
N GLY A 513 -16.03 3.85 5.46
CA GLY A 513 -14.96 2.89 5.71
C GLY A 513 -14.16 2.50 4.48
N ARG A 514 -13.30 1.52 4.63
CA ARG A 514 -12.47 0.92 3.57
C ARG A 514 -12.78 -0.56 3.33
N MET A 515 -12.47 -1.02 2.14
CA MET A 515 -12.62 -2.42 1.77
C MET A 515 -11.25 -3.11 1.68
N SER A 516 -11.26 -4.44 1.66
CA SER A 516 -10.07 -5.21 1.28
C SER A 516 -9.58 -4.80 -0.10
N GLY A 517 -8.26 -4.65 -0.25
CA GLY A 517 -7.63 -4.42 -1.54
C GLY A 517 -7.90 -5.51 -2.58
N ALA A 518 -8.37 -6.69 -2.15
CA ALA A 518 -8.80 -7.80 -3.00
C ALA A 518 -10.31 -7.76 -3.36
N SER A 519 -11.05 -6.71 -2.94
CA SER A 519 -12.46 -6.51 -3.30
C SER A 519 -12.58 -5.83 -4.67
N GLY A 520 -13.68 -6.06 -5.39
CA GLY A 520 -13.87 -5.39 -6.69
C GLY A 520 -15.03 -5.90 -7.54
N LYS A 521 -15.65 -7.03 -7.23
CA LYS A 521 -16.76 -7.60 -8.02
C LYS A 521 -18.06 -6.78 -7.89
N VAL A 522 -18.34 -6.26 -6.70
CA VAL A 522 -19.51 -5.45 -6.38
C VAL A 522 -19.13 -3.97 -6.46
N PRO A 523 -19.92 -3.10 -7.12
CA PRO A 523 -19.66 -1.67 -7.12
C PRO A 523 -19.70 -1.13 -5.69
N ALA A 524 -18.63 -0.43 -5.29
CA ALA A 524 -18.47 0.06 -3.94
C ALA A 524 -17.88 1.47 -3.94
N ALA A 525 -18.67 2.46 -3.51
CA ALA A 525 -18.20 3.80 -3.16
C ALA A 525 -17.65 3.74 -1.73
N ILE A 526 -16.34 3.82 -1.59
CA ILE A 526 -15.63 3.71 -0.31
C ILE A 526 -14.89 4.99 0.03
N HIS A 527 -14.47 5.10 1.30
CA HIS A 527 -13.78 6.29 1.81
C HIS A 527 -14.65 7.56 1.72
N VAL A 528 -15.99 7.42 1.77
CA VAL A 528 -16.90 8.56 1.65
C VAL A 528 -16.50 9.66 2.65
N THR A 529 -16.26 10.84 2.12
CA THR A 529 -15.71 11.96 2.86
C THR A 529 -16.53 13.22 2.59
N PRO A 530 -16.95 13.99 3.64
CA PRO A 530 -16.70 13.74 5.07
C PRO A 530 -17.37 12.48 5.61
N GLU A 531 -16.74 11.80 6.61
CA GLU A 531 -17.32 10.64 7.26
C GLU A 531 -18.58 11.00 8.08
N ALA A 532 -19.39 10.02 8.43
CA ALA A 532 -20.63 10.24 9.18
C ALA A 532 -20.41 10.98 10.50
N LEU A 533 -19.35 10.64 11.24
CA LEU A 533 -19.01 11.28 12.51
C LEU A 533 -18.59 12.76 12.36
N GLU A 534 -18.04 13.15 11.20
CA GLU A 534 -17.71 14.54 10.87
C GLU A 534 -18.89 15.31 10.23
N GLY A 535 -20.10 14.80 10.33
CA GLY A 535 -21.31 15.45 9.80
C GLY A 535 -21.52 15.23 8.30
N GLY A 536 -20.81 14.27 7.69
CA GLY A 536 -21.01 13.87 6.30
C GLY A 536 -22.46 13.46 6.02
N VAL A 537 -22.93 13.72 4.80
CA VAL A 537 -24.32 13.43 4.40
C VAL A 537 -24.64 11.94 4.49
N ILE A 538 -23.63 11.07 4.38
CA ILE A 538 -23.80 9.62 4.60
C ILE A 538 -24.47 9.31 5.96
N GLY A 539 -24.19 10.11 7.01
CA GLY A 539 -24.83 9.98 8.31
C GLY A 539 -26.33 10.32 8.33
N LYS A 540 -26.82 11.06 7.32
CA LYS A 540 -28.21 11.54 7.22
C LYS A 540 -29.11 10.65 6.35
N ILE A 541 -28.54 9.63 5.70
CA ILE A 541 -29.29 8.70 4.84
C ILE A 541 -30.24 7.86 5.72
N ARG A 542 -31.43 7.59 5.21
CA ARG A 542 -32.46 6.75 5.83
C ARG A 542 -32.77 5.55 4.95
N ASP A 543 -33.30 4.50 5.55
CA ASP A 543 -33.81 3.34 4.80
C ASP A 543 -34.82 3.78 3.75
N GLY A 544 -34.66 3.25 2.52
CA GLY A 544 -35.53 3.57 1.40
C GLY A 544 -35.16 4.81 0.60
N ASP A 545 -34.23 5.66 1.06
CA ASP A 545 -33.71 6.76 0.24
C ASP A 545 -33.06 6.19 -1.03
N ILE A 546 -33.36 6.75 -2.19
CA ILE A 546 -32.74 6.29 -3.43
C ILE A 546 -31.32 6.81 -3.53
N ILE A 547 -30.36 5.91 -3.68
CA ILE A 547 -28.95 6.21 -3.95
C ILE A 547 -28.67 5.94 -5.42
N ARG A 548 -28.05 6.92 -6.08
CA ARG A 548 -27.45 6.77 -7.40
C ARG A 548 -25.94 6.71 -7.26
N LEU A 549 -25.36 5.58 -7.66
CA LEU A 549 -23.93 5.36 -7.86
C LEU A 549 -23.69 5.18 -9.35
N ASP A 550 -23.04 6.12 -9.99
CA ASP A 550 -22.68 6.10 -11.41
C ASP A 550 -21.17 6.18 -11.55
N ALA A 551 -20.53 5.04 -11.73
CA ALA A 551 -19.09 4.95 -11.81
C ALA A 551 -18.53 5.43 -13.16
N ASP A 552 -19.32 5.40 -14.23
CA ASP A 552 -18.89 5.87 -15.54
C ASP A 552 -18.89 7.40 -15.64
N ASN A 553 -19.82 8.07 -14.93
CA ASN A 553 -19.89 9.54 -14.87
C ASN A 553 -19.26 10.12 -13.57
N GLY A 554 -18.70 9.28 -12.69
CA GLY A 554 -18.08 9.74 -11.45
C GLY A 554 -19.06 10.36 -10.45
N THR A 555 -20.33 9.90 -10.39
CA THR A 555 -21.39 10.53 -9.60
C THR A 555 -21.80 9.64 -8.41
N LEU A 556 -22.01 10.27 -7.24
CA LEU A 556 -22.55 9.65 -6.03
C LEU A 556 -23.57 10.57 -5.37
N GLU A 557 -24.84 10.19 -5.43
CA GLU A 557 -25.93 11.03 -4.98
C GLU A 557 -26.97 10.25 -4.16
N VAL A 558 -27.56 10.91 -3.17
CA VAL A 558 -28.85 10.53 -2.61
C VAL A 558 -29.94 11.42 -3.24
N LEU A 559 -30.97 10.79 -3.82
CA LEU A 559 -32.04 11.47 -4.55
C LEU A 559 -33.12 11.96 -3.58
N VAL A 560 -32.70 12.76 -2.60
CA VAL A 560 -33.57 13.43 -1.60
C VAL A 560 -33.44 14.93 -1.81
N PRO A 561 -34.53 15.69 -1.73
CA PRO A 561 -34.48 17.13 -1.88
C PRO A 561 -33.47 17.80 -0.92
N ALA A 562 -32.68 18.75 -1.41
CA ALA A 562 -31.65 19.42 -0.62
C ALA A 562 -32.22 20.09 0.66
N SER A 563 -33.42 20.63 0.58
CA SER A 563 -34.14 21.23 1.74
C SER A 563 -34.44 20.18 2.81
N GLU A 564 -34.76 18.96 2.42
CA GLU A 564 -34.98 17.87 3.36
C GLU A 564 -33.67 17.36 3.98
N LEU A 565 -32.63 17.18 3.17
CA LEU A 565 -31.30 16.78 3.67
C LEU A 565 -30.71 17.80 4.65
N ALA A 566 -30.98 19.10 4.43
CA ALA A 566 -30.48 20.17 5.28
C ALA A 566 -31.01 20.07 6.71
N ILE A 567 -32.28 19.66 6.89
CA ILE A 567 -32.92 19.55 8.21
C ILE A 567 -32.74 18.18 8.88
N ARG A 568 -32.30 17.18 8.13
CA ARG A 568 -32.01 15.84 8.70
C ARG A 568 -30.82 15.90 9.63
N LYS A 569 -30.94 15.29 10.78
CA LYS A 569 -29.85 15.09 11.74
C LYS A 569 -29.22 13.72 11.51
N THR A 570 -27.91 13.64 11.68
CA THR A 570 -27.22 12.38 11.88
C THR A 570 -27.70 11.79 13.20
N PRO A 571 -28.08 10.49 13.25
CA PRO A 571 -28.49 9.88 14.51
C PRO A 571 -27.32 9.86 15.51
N ASP A 572 -27.64 10.01 16.78
CA ASP A 572 -26.69 9.74 17.85
C ASP A 572 -26.37 8.26 17.86
N ILE A 573 -25.08 7.95 17.83
CA ILE A 573 -24.57 6.58 17.86
C ILE A 573 -23.66 6.38 19.07
N ASP A 574 -23.85 5.27 19.77
CA ASP A 574 -22.93 4.86 20.82
C ASP A 574 -21.71 4.13 20.22
N LEU A 575 -20.58 4.83 20.21
CA LEU A 575 -19.30 4.29 19.76
C LEU A 575 -18.42 3.81 20.93
N SER A 576 -18.91 3.83 22.17
CA SER A 576 -18.14 3.44 23.37
C SER A 576 -17.61 2.00 23.28
N GLY A 577 -18.32 1.12 22.56
CA GLY A 577 -17.86 -0.23 22.26
C GLY A 577 -16.55 -0.30 21.47
N ASN A 578 -16.16 0.78 20.77
CA ASN A 578 -14.92 0.87 20.00
C ASN A 578 -13.75 1.46 20.82
N GLU A 579 -13.99 1.87 22.06
CA GLU A 579 -13.00 2.60 22.87
C GLU A 579 -12.13 1.68 23.71
N HIS A 580 -12.58 0.46 23.99
CA HIS A 580 -11.94 -0.44 24.96
C HIS A 580 -11.72 -1.84 24.42
N GLY A 581 -10.70 -2.50 24.96
CA GLY A 581 -10.33 -3.88 24.67
C GLY A 581 -9.39 -4.03 23.48
N LEU A 582 -8.55 -5.05 23.53
CA LEU A 582 -7.48 -5.31 22.57
C LEU A 582 -6.52 -4.12 22.35
N GLY A 583 -6.36 -3.23 23.34
CA GLY A 583 -5.49 -2.07 23.28
C GLY A 583 -6.10 -0.84 22.60
N ARG A 584 -7.40 -0.86 22.21
CA ARG A 584 -8.06 0.25 21.50
C ARG A 584 -8.06 1.55 22.32
N GLU A 585 -8.10 1.47 23.63
CA GLU A 585 -8.00 2.60 24.57
C GLU A 585 -6.69 3.41 24.40
N LEU A 586 -5.59 2.78 24.01
CA LEU A 586 -4.32 3.45 23.74
C LEU A 586 -4.36 4.34 22.49
N PHE A 587 -5.33 4.09 21.60
CA PHE A 587 -5.48 4.79 20.32
C PHE A 587 -6.56 5.89 20.35
N ALA A 588 -7.09 6.23 21.51
CA ALA A 588 -8.07 7.31 21.65
C ALA A 588 -7.54 8.64 21.08
N GLY A 589 -6.28 8.98 21.34
CA GLY A 589 -5.62 10.17 20.77
C GLY A 589 -5.52 10.12 19.23
N PHE A 590 -5.27 8.94 18.65
CA PHE A 590 -5.23 8.78 17.20
C PHE A 590 -6.60 9.05 16.57
N ARG A 591 -7.70 8.52 17.13
CA ARG A 591 -9.05 8.80 16.64
C ARG A 591 -9.41 10.28 16.69
N GLN A 592 -8.91 11.02 17.69
CA GLN A 592 -9.15 12.46 17.78
C GLN A 592 -8.34 13.28 16.76
N MET A 593 -7.08 12.86 16.49
CA MET A 593 -6.16 13.61 15.64
C MET A 593 -6.21 13.23 14.16
N VAL A 594 -6.70 12.02 13.85
CA VAL A 594 -6.66 11.52 12.48
C VAL A 594 -7.39 12.45 11.51
N GLY A 595 -6.74 12.71 10.38
CA GLY A 595 -7.29 13.48 9.28
C GLY A 595 -8.29 12.69 8.43
N ARG A 596 -8.89 13.38 7.48
CA ARG A 596 -9.86 12.81 6.54
C ARG A 596 -9.20 11.82 5.58
N ALA A 597 -10.00 10.91 5.02
CA ALA A 597 -9.52 9.89 4.09
C ALA A 597 -8.89 10.49 2.83
N ASP A 598 -9.48 11.56 2.27
CA ASP A 598 -8.96 12.29 1.10
C ASP A 598 -7.66 13.09 1.38
N HIS A 599 -7.25 13.17 2.64
CA HIS A 599 -5.98 13.74 3.10
C HIS A 599 -5.01 12.67 3.63
N GLY A 600 -5.26 11.39 3.34
CA GLY A 600 -4.39 10.28 3.72
C GLY A 600 -4.67 9.67 5.08
N ALA A 601 -5.71 10.10 5.79
CA ALA A 601 -6.13 9.60 7.11
C ALA A 601 -4.91 9.35 8.03
N SER A 602 -4.11 10.40 8.27
CA SER A 602 -2.92 10.36 9.11
C SER A 602 -3.14 11.13 10.40
N ALA A 603 -2.57 10.63 11.50
CA ALA A 603 -2.56 11.29 12.80
C ALA A 603 -1.44 12.36 12.92
N PHE A 604 -0.57 12.50 11.92
CA PHE A 604 0.52 13.48 11.92
C PHE A 604 0.10 14.89 11.46
N GLY A 605 -1.14 15.06 11.05
CA GLY A 605 -1.59 16.26 10.36
C GLY A 605 -1.08 16.30 8.90
N THR A 606 -1.68 17.17 8.11
CA THR A 606 -1.14 17.55 6.80
C THR A 606 -0.15 18.68 7.03
N ALA A 607 1.10 18.49 6.62
CA ALA A 607 2.11 19.54 6.66
C ALA A 607 1.71 20.71 5.74
#